data_74e102013b44525e828d66ef20d7e4cf
#
_entry.id   74e102013b44525e828d66ef20d7e4cf
#
_cell.length_a   1.000
_cell.length_b   1.000
_cell.length_c   1.000
_cell.angle_alpha   90.00
_cell.angle_beta   90.00
_cell.angle_gamma   90.00
#
_symmetry.space_group_name_H-M   'P 1'
#
loop_
_entity.id
_entity.type
_entity.pdbx_description
1 polymer ?
#
loop_
_entity_poly.entity_id
_entity_poly.type
_entity_poly.pdbx_seq_one_letter_code
_entity_poly.pdbx_strand_id
1 'polypeptide(L)'
;MNYLFTSESVSEGHPDKVADQISDALLDEFLAYDPNSKVACETLVTTGQVVLAGEVKSNAYVDLMEVARRVIHRIGYNKSSYKFDADSCGIFSAIHEQSADINRGVERAEAMSQGAGDQGMMFGYACNETDNYMPLSLDLSHLLLTELAVIRREASAMTYLRKGKVTSYLRPDSKSQVTIGYNAVSYTHLTLPTN
;
A
#
# COMPACT_ATOMS: atom_id res chain seq x y z
N MET A 1 8.34 27.90 21.15
CA MET A 1 9.46 27.32 20.37
C MET A 1 8.84 26.90 19.03
N ASN A 2 9.37 27.41 17.92
CA ASN A 2 8.91 27.00 16.60
C ASN A 2 9.63 25.72 16.19
N TYR A 3 8.93 24.77 15.60
CA TYR A 3 9.53 23.55 15.06
C TYR A 3 8.93 23.19 13.70
N LEU A 4 9.67 22.44 12.91
CA LEU A 4 9.22 21.90 11.63
C LEU A 4 8.92 20.42 11.82
N PHE A 5 7.84 19.98 11.22
CA PHE A 5 7.48 18.56 11.15
C PHE A 5 7.22 18.18 9.70
N THR A 6 7.83 17.09 9.25
CA THR A 6 7.79 16.64 7.85
C THR A 6 7.18 15.25 7.79
N SER A 7 6.27 15.04 6.85
CA SER A 7 5.75 13.73 6.50
C SER A 7 5.94 13.48 5.01
N GLU A 8 6.15 12.21 4.67
CA GLU A 8 6.28 11.73 3.31
C GLU A 8 5.17 10.74 2.99
N SER A 9 4.86 10.61 1.70
CA SER A 9 3.98 9.58 1.19
C SER A 9 4.49 9.04 -0.14
N VAL A 10 4.14 7.80 -0.44
CA VAL A 10 4.40 7.14 -1.71
C VAL A 10 3.09 6.81 -2.41
N SER A 11 3.11 6.88 -3.74
CA SER A 11 1.92 6.60 -4.54
C SER A 11 1.65 5.10 -4.66
N GLU A 12 0.48 4.77 -5.19
CA GLU A 12 0.05 3.40 -5.44
C GLU A 12 1.02 2.55 -6.29
N GLY A 13 1.83 3.19 -7.12
CA GLY A 13 2.80 2.53 -7.97
C GLY A 13 4.22 2.50 -7.43
N HIS A 14 4.47 3.05 -6.24
CA HIS A 14 5.76 2.88 -5.58
C HIS A 14 5.98 1.40 -5.21
N PRO A 15 7.20 0.85 -5.36
CA PRO A 15 7.46 -0.57 -5.10
C PRO A 15 6.93 -1.06 -3.74
N ASP A 16 7.15 -0.32 -2.66
CA ASP A 16 6.65 -0.67 -1.33
C ASP A 16 5.12 -0.74 -1.31
N LYS A 17 4.44 0.22 -1.94
CA LYS A 17 2.97 0.26 -1.99
C LYS A 17 2.40 -0.81 -2.93
N VAL A 18 3.11 -1.15 -4.01
CA VAL A 18 2.75 -2.29 -4.86
C VAL A 18 2.85 -3.59 -4.09
N ALA A 19 3.92 -3.75 -3.29
CA ALA A 19 4.11 -4.92 -2.43
C ALA A 19 2.97 -5.07 -1.41
N ASP A 20 2.65 -3.99 -0.68
CA ASP A 20 1.52 -3.96 0.26
C ASP A 20 0.21 -4.37 -0.42
N GLN A 21 -0.11 -3.76 -1.56
CA GLN A 21 -1.36 -4.04 -2.27
C GLN A 21 -1.44 -5.48 -2.78
N ILE A 22 -0.33 -6.10 -3.15
CA ILE A 22 -0.31 -7.52 -3.55
C ILE A 22 -0.53 -8.41 -2.32
N SER A 23 0.17 -8.17 -1.23
CA SER A 23 0.01 -8.93 0.02
C SER A 23 -1.42 -8.84 0.55
N ASP A 24 -2.00 -7.64 0.58
CA ASP A 24 -3.39 -7.41 0.99
C ASP A 24 -4.38 -8.13 0.07
N ALA A 25 -4.18 -8.07 -1.24
CA ALA A 25 -5.07 -8.74 -2.20
C ALA A 25 -5.02 -10.27 -2.08
N LEU A 26 -3.85 -10.83 -1.75
CA LEU A 26 -3.73 -12.26 -1.47
C LEU A 26 -4.46 -12.64 -0.18
N LEU A 27 -4.32 -11.85 0.89
CA LEU A 27 -5.06 -12.02 2.13
C LEU A 27 -6.57 -11.97 1.88
N ASP A 28 -7.04 -10.97 1.16
CA ASP A 28 -8.46 -10.80 0.82
C ASP A 28 -9.02 -11.99 0.04
N GLU A 29 -8.26 -12.49 -0.95
CA GLU A 29 -8.67 -13.60 -1.78
C GLU A 29 -8.78 -14.90 -0.94
N PHE A 30 -7.82 -15.19 -0.07
CA PHE A 30 -7.90 -16.34 0.82
C PHE A 30 -9.09 -16.24 1.77
N LEU A 31 -9.31 -15.09 2.40
CA LEU A 31 -10.40 -14.87 3.34
C LEU A 31 -11.79 -14.90 2.67
N ALA A 32 -11.87 -14.52 1.39
CA ALA A 32 -13.11 -14.58 0.64
C ALA A 32 -13.63 -16.03 0.45
N TYR A 33 -12.73 -16.98 0.31
CA TYR A 33 -13.09 -18.41 0.11
C TYR A 33 -13.02 -19.24 1.40
N ASP A 34 -12.16 -18.86 2.34
CA ASP A 34 -12.05 -19.50 3.66
C ASP A 34 -11.82 -18.45 4.74
N PRO A 35 -12.89 -18.02 5.46
CA PRO A 35 -12.79 -17.00 6.51
C PRO A 35 -11.88 -17.38 7.68
N ASN A 36 -11.48 -18.65 7.79
CA ASN A 36 -10.56 -19.11 8.82
C ASN A 36 -9.11 -19.18 8.36
N SER A 37 -8.82 -18.71 7.16
CA SER A 37 -7.45 -18.66 6.61
C SER A 37 -6.53 -17.89 7.53
N LYS A 38 -5.29 -18.37 7.64
CA LYS A 38 -4.16 -17.66 8.26
C LYS A 38 -3.14 -17.41 7.18
N VAL A 39 -2.90 -16.15 6.92
CA VAL A 39 -2.10 -15.72 5.77
C VAL A 39 -1.00 -14.79 6.27
N ALA A 40 0.23 -15.22 6.13
CA ALA A 40 1.43 -14.43 6.35
C ALA A 40 2.20 -14.41 5.01
N CYS A 41 1.82 -13.50 4.14
CA CYS A 41 2.40 -13.36 2.81
C CYS A 41 3.16 -12.06 2.68
N GLU A 42 4.46 -12.18 2.45
CA GLU A 42 5.36 -11.06 2.19
C GLU A 42 5.60 -10.94 0.68
N THR A 43 5.71 -9.72 0.21
CA THR A 43 5.92 -9.42 -1.20
C THR A 43 7.15 -8.52 -1.37
N LEU A 44 8.04 -8.90 -2.27
CA LEU A 44 9.14 -8.07 -2.74
C LEU A 44 8.91 -7.71 -4.20
N VAL A 45 9.02 -6.42 -4.51
CA VAL A 45 8.85 -5.90 -5.87
C VAL A 45 10.13 -5.18 -6.31
N THR A 46 10.58 -5.50 -7.50
CA THR A 46 11.70 -4.81 -8.16
C THR A 46 11.45 -4.73 -9.66
N THR A 47 12.36 -4.11 -10.41
CA THR A 47 12.23 -4.01 -11.88
C THR A 47 12.02 -5.37 -12.53
N GLY A 48 10.89 -5.52 -13.20
CA GLY A 48 10.53 -6.75 -13.94
C GLY A 48 10.23 -7.99 -13.11
N GLN A 49 10.16 -7.88 -11.76
CA GLN A 49 10.03 -9.07 -10.92
C GLN A 49 9.22 -8.82 -9.65
N VAL A 50 8.45 -9.84 -9.26
CA VAL A 50 7.76 -9.96 -7.97
C VAL A 50 8.16 -11.28 -7.33
N VAL A 51 8.44 -11.27 -6.04
CA VAL A 51 8.66 -12.47 -5.23
C VAL A 51 7.64 -12.49 -4.11
N LEU A 52 6.88 -13.57 -4.03
CA LEU A 52 5.91 -13.85 -2.97
C LEU A 52 6.53 -14.91 -2.05
N ALA A 53 6.59 -14.64 -0.76
CA ALA A 53 7.15 -15.57 0.22
C ALA A 53 6.32 -15.55 1.50
N GLY A 54 6.34 -16.65 2.24
CA GLY A 54 5.66 -16.73 3.51
C GLY A 54 4.94 -18.04 3.75
N GLU A 55 3.97 -18.00 4.65
CA GLU A 55 3.22 -19.19 5.08
C GLU A 55 1.71 -18.93 5.04
N VAL A 56 0.96 -19.90 4.54
CA VAL A 56 -0.50 -19.84 4.48
C VAL A 56 -1.09 -21.15 5.02
N LYS A 57 -2.13 -21.03 5.86
CA LYS A 57 -3.00 -22.11 6.23
C LYS A 57 -4.42 -21.78 5.78
N SER A 58 -4.92 -22.49 4.79
CA SER A 58 -6.24 -22.29 4.21
C SER A 58 -6.75 -23.57 3.57
N ASN A 59 -8.07 -23.72 3.50
CA ASN A 59 -8.72 -24.75 2.67
C ASN A 59 -9.00 -24.22 1.25
N ALA A 60 -8.76 -22.94 0.99
CA ALA A 60 -8.98 -22.31 -0.31
C ALA A 60 -7.79 -22.53 -1.23
N TYR A 61 -8.07 -22.73 -2.52
CA TYR A 61 -7.08 -22.62 -3.57
C TYR A 61 -7.12 -21.20 -4.15
N VAL A 62 -5.97 -20.53 -4.21
CA VAL A 62 -5.81 -19.20 -4.78
C VAL A 62 -4.68 -19.23 -5.81
N ASP A 63 -4.95 -18.73 -7.01
CA ASP A 63 -3.89 -18.49 -8.00
C ASP A 63 -3.15 -17.19 -7.64
N LEU A 64 -2.04 -17.34 -6.92
CA LEU A 64 -1.24 -16.24 -6.40
C LEU A 64 -0.70 -15.34 -7.51
N MET A 65 -0.33 -15.93 -8.66
CA MET A 65 0.22 -15.17 -9.77
C MET A 65 -0.85 -14.34 -10.46
N GLU A 66 -2.04 -14.89 -10.64
CA GLU A 66 -3.17 -14.15 -11.22
C GLU A 66 -3.59 -12.97 -10.32
N VAL A 67 -3.66 -13.17 -9.00
CA VAL A 67 -3.96 -12.11 -8.05
C VAL A 67 -2.92 -10.98 -8.15
N ALA A 68 -1.63 -11.32 -8.15
CA ALA A 68 -0.57 -10.33 -8.26
C ALA A 68 -0.65 -9.55 -9.60
N ARG A 69 -0.86 -10.22 -10.73
CA ARG A 69 -1.02 -9.59 -12.05
C ARG A 69 -2.22 -8.64 -12.08
N ARG A 70 -3.35 -9.05 -11.53
CA ARG A 70 -4.57 -8.24 -11.44
C ARG A 70 -4.31 -6.94 -10.66
N VAL A 71 -3.57 -7.00 -9.56
CA VAL A 71 -3.17 -5.83 -8.77
C VAL A 71 -2.26 -4.90 -9.58
N ILE A 72 -1.21 -5.44 -10.17
CA ILE A 72 -0.25 -4.68 -10.98
C ILE A 72 -0.95 -3.96 -12.14
N HIS A 73 -1.87 -4.67 -12.82
CA HIS A 73 -2.67 -4.09 -13.90
C HIS A 73 -3.59 -2.96 -13.40
N ARG A 74 -4.29 -3.17 -12.27
CA ARG A 74 -5.17 -2.17 -11.65
C ARG A 74 -4.41 -0.89 -11.27
N ILE A 75 -3.19 -1.00 -10.77
CA ILE A 75 -2.31 0.13 -10.46
C ILE A 75 -1.97 0.93 -11.73
N GLY A 76 -1.95 0.28 -12.90
CA GLY A 76 -1.67 0.91 -14.18
C GLY A 76 -0.30 0.59 -14.77
N TYR A 77 0.37 -0.43 -14.28
CA TYR A 77 1.56 -1.00 -14.89
C TYR A 77 1.14 -1.98 -16.00
N ASN A 78 0.77 -1.42 -17.15
CA ASN A 78 0.21 -2.13 -18.30
C ASN A 78 0.98 -1.88 -19.60
N LYS A 79 2.23 -1.43 -19.51
CA LYS A 79 3.09 -1.19 -20.67
C LYS A 79 4.51 -1.65 -20.38
N SER A 80 5.04 -2.48 -21.29
CA SER A 80 6.42 -3.00 -21.18
C SER A 80 7.50 -1.92 -21.15
N SER A 81 7.21 -0.72 -21.70
CA SER A 81 8.11 0.43 -21.62
C SER A 81 8.34 0.93 -20.19
N TYR A 82 7.52 0.53 -19.21
CA TYR A 82 7.72 0.87 -17.81
C TYR A 82 8.78 0.00 -17.11
N LYS A 83 9.28 -1.05 -17.79
CA LYS A 83 10.22 -2.02 -17.25
C LYS A 83 9.65 -2.87 -16.09
N PHE A 84 8.36 -2.75 -15.87
CA PHE A 84 7.56 -3.50 -14.94
C PHE A 84 6.11 -3.43 -15.45
N ASP A 85 5.51 -4.55 -15.79
CA ASP A 85 4.12 -4.60 -16.25
C ASP A 85 3.47 -5.93 -15.91
N ALA A 86 2.14 -5.92 -15.83
CA ALA A 86 1.34 -7.05 -15.37
C ALA A 86 1.52 -8.31 -16.21
N ASP A 87 1.72 -8.16 -17.53
CA ASP A 87 1.74 -9.30 -18.44
C ASP A 87 3.11 -9.96 -18.52
N SER A 88 4.20 -9.16 -18.39
CA SER A 88 5.56 -9.63 -18.70
C SER A 88 6.49 -9.75 -17.48
N CYS A 89 6.13 -9.17 -16.30
CA CYS A 89 6.97 -9.32 -15.12
C CYS A 89 7.04 -10.79 -14.66
N GLY A 90 8.21 -11.21 -14.19
CA GLY A 90 8.40 -12.51 -13.54
C GLY A 90 7.71 -12.50 -12.17
N ILE A 91 6.94 -13.53 -11.86
CA ILE A 91 6.36 -13.70 -10.52
C ILE A 91 6.82 -15.05 -9.99
N PHE A 92 7.48 -15.05 -8.86
CA PHE A 92 7.98 -16.22 -8.17
C PHE A 92 7.25 -16.38 -6.85
N SER A 93 6.86 -17.62 -6.54
CA SER A 93 6.22 -17.95 -5.27
C SER A 93 7.07 -18.93 -4.48
N ALA A 94 7.32 -18.56 -3.22
CA ALA A 94 7.91 -19.38 -2.18
C ALA A 94 7.00 -19.38 -0.94
N ILE A 95 5.69 -19.52 -1.17
CA ILE A 95 4.69 -19.65 -0.12
C ILE A 95 4.54 -21.13 0.22
N HIS A 96 4.62 -21.41 1.53
CA HIS A 96 4.54 -22.75 2.11
C HIS A 96 3.32 -22.88 3.03
N GLU A 97 2.97 -24.12 3.40
CA GLU A 97 2.01 -24.35 4.45
C GLU A 97 2.55 -23.91 5.81
N GLN A 98 1.68 -23.32 6.64
CA GLN A 98 2.04 -22.87 7.98
C GLN A 98 2.57 -24.04 8.82
N SER A 99 3.68 -23.80 9.55
CA SER A 99 4.26 -24.77 10.47
C SER A 99 3.26 -25.27 11.52
N ALA A 100 3.20 -26.58 11.70
CA ALA A 100 2.33 -27.22 12.69
C ALA A 100 2.64 -26.79 14.14
N ASP A 101 3.88 -26.40 14.41
CA ASP A 101 4.30 -25.94 15.74
C ASP A 101 3.78 -24.53 16.05
N ILE A 102 3.86 -23.62 15.10
CA ILE A 102 3.26 -22.27 15.22
C ILE A 102 1.75 -22.39 15.38
N ASN A 103 1.12 -23.23 14.56
CA ASN A 103 -0.33 -23.42 14.61
C ASN A 103 -0.83 -23.92 15.97
N ARG A 104 -0.11 -24.82 16.63
CA ARG A 104 -0.43 -25.29 18.01
C ARG A 104 -0.41 -24.16 19.04
N GLY A 105 0.42 -23.14 18.85
CA GLY A 105 0.49 -21.96 19.71
C GLY A 105 -0.72 -21.02 19.54
N VAL A 106 -1.31 -20.98 18.35
CA VAL A 106 -2.36 -20.04 17.95
C VAL A 106 -3.75 -20.63 18.16
N GLU A 107 -3.99 -21.87 17.75
CA GLU A 107 -5.33 -22.48 17.80
C GLU A 107 -5.75 -22.84 19.23
N ARG A 108 -6.94 -22.43 19.61
CA ARG A 108 -7.63 -22.77 20.85
C ARG A 108 -9.05 -23.24 20.53
N ALA A 109 -9.63 -23.99 21.44
CA ALA A 109 -11.00 -24.51 21.30
C ALA A 109 -12.05 -23.37 21.25
N GLU A 110 -11.80 -22.28 21.96
CA GLU A 110 -12.67 -21.10 21.98
C GLU A 110 -12.11 -19.99 21.12
N ALA A 111 -12.94 -19.42 20.23
CA ALA A 111 -12.56 -18.35 19.31
C ALA A 111 -11.96 -17.10 20.01
N MET A 112 -12.51 -16.76 21.20
CA MET A 112 -12.03 -15.62 22.00
C MET A 112 -10.70 -15.88 22.72
N SER A 113 -10.23 -17.11 22.73
CA SER A 113 -8.99 -17.52 23.37
C SER A 113 -7.85 -17.77 22.38
N GLN A 114 -8.05 -17.41 21.09
CA GLN A 114 -7.00 -17.57 20.08
C GLN A 114 -5.74 -16.81 20.47
N GLY A 115 -4.57 -17.42 20.27
CA GLY A 115 -3.28 -16.81 20.48
C GLY A 115 -2.86 -15.96 19.28
N ALA A 116 -1.91 -15.04 19.49
CA ALA A 116 -1.25 -14.35 18.41
C ALA A 116 -0.20 -15.25 17.72
N GLY A 117 -0.01 -15.09 16.42
CA GLY A 117 1.01 -15.83 15.67
C GLY A 117 2.43 -15.38 15.99
N ASP A 118 2.58 -14.18 16.55
CA ASP A 118 3.88 -13.62 16.94
C ASP A 118 3.70 -12.67 18.14
N GLN A 119 4.79 -12.31 18.78
CA GLN A 119 4.83 -11.22 19.77
C GLN A 119 4.74 -9.87 19.07
N GLY A 120 4.19 -8.87 19.76
CA GLY A 120 4.07 -7.53 19.19
C GLY A 120 4.02 -6.44 20.25
N MET A 121 4.48 -5.25 19.85
CA MET A 121 4.30 -4.00 20.58
C MET A 121 3.75 -2.96 19.61
N MET A 122 2.70 -2.25 20.01
CA MET A 122 1.98 -1.33 19.15
C MET A 122 1.99 0.07 19.75
N PHE A 123 2.12 1.06 18.86
CA PHE A 123 2.02 2.48 19.20
C PHE A 123 0.84 3.08 18.45
N GLY A 124 0.10 3.93 19.11
CA GLY A 124 -1.00 4.68 18.50
C GLY A 124 -0.79 6.18 18.70
N TYR A 125 -1.15 6.96 17.69
CA TYR A 125 -1.16 8.40 17.75
C TYR A 125 -2.36 8.94 16.98
N ALA A 126 -3.04 9.94 17.55
CA ALA A 126 -4.13 10.68 16.91
C ALA A 126 -4.08 12.14 17.36
N CYS A 127 -4.50 13.04 16.48
CA CYS A 127 -4.61 14.46 16.77
C CYS A 127 -5.87 15.04 16.11
N ASN A 128 -6.24 16.27 16.46
CA ASN A 128 -7.42 16.93 15.93
C ASN A 128 -7.10 17.98 14.85
N GLU A 129 -6.00 17.79 14.14
CA GLU A 129 -5.59 18.69 13.05
C GLU A 129 -6.42 18.47 11.77
N THR A 130 -7.01 17.29 11.63
CA THR A 130 -7.85 16.89 10.49
C THR A 130 -9.08 16.12 10.98
N ASP A 131 -10.12 16.05 10.16
CA ASP A 131 -11.38 15.36 10.50
C ASP A 131 -11.20 13.84 10.69
N ASN A 132 -10.17 13.26 10.09
CA ASN A 132 -9.81 11.84 10.21
C ASN A 132 -8.81 11.56 11.34
N TYR A 133 -8.51 12.55 12.18
CA TYR A 133 -7.58 12.48 13.31
C TYR A 133 -6.11 12.19 12.95
N MET A 134 -5.76 12.35 11.70
CA MET A 134 -4.39 12.20 11.21
C MET A 134 -3.62 13.53 11.33
N PRO A 135 -2.28 13.50 11.54
CA PRO A 135 -1.45 14.70 11.46
C PRO A 135 -1.59 15.38 10.10
N LEU A 136 -1.75 16.70 10.10
CA LEU A 136 -2.02 17.48 8.87
C LEU A 136 -0.93 17.28 7.81
N SER A 137 0.35 17.21 8.19
CA SER A 137 1.44 16.97 7.24
C SER A 137 1.32 15.62 6.52
N LEU A 138 0.90 14.58 7.26
CA LEU A 138 0.71 13.25 6.71
C LEU A 138 -0.52 13.19 5.79
N ASP A 139 -1.64 13.73 6.26
CA ASP A 139 -2.89 13.77 5.49
C ASP A 139 -2.70 14.51 4.15
N LEU A 140 -2.06 15.68 4.17
CA LEU A 140 -1.75 16.43 2.96
C LEU A 140 -0.78 15.69 2.03
N SER A 141 0.20 14.97 2.58
CA SER A 141 1.12 14.18 1.75
C SER A 141 0.40 13.04 1.02
N HIS A 142 -0.56 12.39 1.67
CA HIS A 142 -1.42 11.38 1.04
C HIS A 142 -2.37 11.99 0.02
N LEU A 143 -3.00 13.11 0.35
CA LEU A 143 -3.94 13.81 -0.54
C LEU A 143 -3.27 14.19 -1.87
N LEU A 144 -2.06 14.74 -1.85
CA LEU A 144 -1.32 15.10 -3.05
C LEU A 144 -1.14 13.92 -4.01
N LEU A 145 -0.85 12.72 -3.50
CA LEU A 145 -0.64 11.53 -4.32
C LEU A 145 -1.96 10.91 -4.78
N THR A 146 -3.00 11.00 -3.98
CA THR A 146 -4.35 10.58 -4.37
C THR A 146 -4.84 11.43 -5.54
N GLU A 147 -4.73 12.75 -5.46
CA GLU A 147 -5.08 13.66 -6.55
C GLU A 147 -4.24 13.41 -7.80
N LEU A 148 -2.94 13.17 -7.64
CA LEU A 148 -2.06 12.85 -8.77
C LEU A 148 -2.47 11.55 -9.47
N ALA A 149 -2.90 10.52 -8.72
CA ALA A 149 -3.40 9.28 -9.27
C ALA A 149 -4.71 9.47 -10.03
N VAL A 150 -5.63 10.29 -9.50
CA VAL A 150 -6.88 10.69 -10.19
C VAL A 150 -6.55 11.42 -11.49
N ILE A 151 -5.67 12.42 -11.46
CA ILE A 151 -5.21 13.14 -12.66
C ILE A 151 -4.64 12.18 -13.71
N ARG A 152 -3.82 11.23 -13.30
CA ARG A 152 -3.22 10.24 -14.20
C ARG A 152 -4.27 9.35 -14.88
N ARG A 153 -5.29 8.93 -14.14
CA ARG A 153 -6.34 8.02 -14.64
C ARG A 153 -7.42 8.75 -15.42
N GLU A 154 -7.83 9.93 -14.98
CA GLU A 154 -9.04 10.62 -15.41
C GLU A 154 -8.78 11.94 -16.16
N ALA A 155 -7.55 12.18 -16.57
CA ALA A 155 -7.16 13.44 -17.20
C ALA A 155 -8.02 13.84 -18.42
N SER A 156 -8.56 12.87 -19.11
CA SER A 156 -9.47 13.13 -20.25
C SER A 156 -10.84 13.71 -19.83
N ALA A 157 -11.23 13.51 -18.57
CA ALA A 157 -12.49 13.99 -17.99
C ALA A 157 -12.32 15.33 -17.27
N MET A 158 -11.10 15.77 -16.99
CA MET A 158 -10.83 17.00 -16.23
C MET A 158 -10.81 18.23 -17.13
N THR A 159 -11.77 19.13 -16.93
CA THR A 159 -11.97 20.33 -17.76
C THR A 159 -10.88 21.40 -17.63
N TYR A 160 -10.12 21.39 -16.52
CA TYR A 160 -9.04 22.34 -16.24
C TYR A 160 -7.68 21.89 -16.79
N LEU A 161 -7.56 20.64 -17.22
CA LEU A 161 -6.34 20.15 -17.87
C LEU A 161 -6.42 20.41 -19.38
N ARG A 162 -5.41 21.05 -19.94
CA ARG A 162 -5.31 21.24 -21.38
C ARG A 162 -5.29 19.88 -22.08
N LYS A 163 -6.31 19.61 -22.90
CA LYS A 163 -6.45 18.37 -23.65
C LYS A 163 -5.10 17.93 -24.27
N GLY A 164 -4.64 16.75 -23.91
CA GLY A 164 -3.63 16.01 -24.66
C GLY A 164 -2.17 16.21 -24.28
N LYS A 165 -1.80 17.08 -23.32
CA LYS A 165 -0.37 17.34 -23.04
C LYS A 165 0.12 16.99 -21.62
N VAL A 166 -0.74 16.95 -20.61
CA VAL A 166 -0.28 16.94 -19.21
C VAL A 166 -0.04 15.53 -18.65
N THR A 167 -0.68 14.51 -19.17
CA THR A 167 -0.71 13.20 -18.52
C THR A 167 0.07 12.09 -19.22
N SER A 168 0.60 12.34 -20.41
CA SER A 168 1.33 11.31 -21.16
C SER A 168 2.67 10.89 -20.51
N TYR A 169 3.21 11.72 -19.62
CA TYR A 169 4.46 11.45 -18.91
C TYR A 169 4.26 10.92 -17.48
N LEU A 170 3.05 11.07 -16.91
CA LEU A 170 2.78 10.57 -15.56
C LEU A 170 2.79 9.04 -15.52
N ARG A 171 3.49 8.50 -14.55
CA ARG A 171 3.61 7.07 -14.27
C ARG A 171 2.94 6.74 -12.92
N PRO A 172 2.71 5.45 -12.63
CA PRO A 172 2.10 5.08 -11.34
C PRO A 172 2.95 5.42 -10.12
N ASP A 173 4.29 5.47 -10.25
CA ASP A 173 5.20 5.77 -9.15
C ASP A 173 5.41 7.27 -8.97
N SER A 174 5.30 7.73 -7.74
CA SER A 174 5.60 9.10 -7.31
C SER A 174 5.74 9.19 -5.79
N LYS A 175 6.34 10.28 -5.33
CA LYS A 175 6.48 10.60 -3.90
C LYS A 175 6.04 12.04 -3.64
N SER A 176 5.57 12.27 -2.42
CA SER A 176 5.28 13.61 -1.91
C SER A 176 5.94 13.80 -0.55
N GLN A 177 6.26 15.03 -0.24
CA GLN A 177 6.76 15.44 1.06
C GLN A 177 6.09 16.75 1.46
N VAL A 178 5.57 16.82 2.69
CA VAL A 178 4.94 18.01 3.24
C VAL A 178 5.61 18.37 4.54
N THR A 179 6.09 19.60 4.64
CA THR A 179 6.67 20.15 5.87
C THR A 179 5.77 21.24 6.43
N ILE A 180 5.41 21.14 7.71
CA ILE A 180 4.60 22.13 8.41
C ILE A 180 5.43 22.80 9.48
N GLY A 181 5.36 24.12 9.53
CA GLY A 181 5.92 24.92 10.62
C GLY A 181 4.89 25.10 11.73
N TYR A 182 5.20 24.60 12.91
CA TYR A 182 4.38 24.77 14.12
C TYR A 182 4.93 25.91 14.97
N ASN A 183 4.03 26.79 15.39
CA ASN A 183 4.37 27.87 16.31
C ASN A 183 3.81 27.56 17.70
N ALA A 184 4.64 27.67 18.75
CA ALA A 184 4.27 27.36 20.13
C ALA A 184 3.10 28.19 20.68
N VAL A 185 2.64 29.23 19.97
CA VAL A 185 1.59 30.16 20.41
C VAL A 185 0.27 29.94 19.69
N SER A 186 0.01 28.81 19.03
CA SER A 186 -1.37 28.49 18.59
C SER A 186 -1.72 28.54 17.10
N TYR A 187 -0.81 28.75 16.15
CA TYR A 187 -1.21 28.74 14.73
C TYR A 187 -0.22 27.98 13.84
N THR A 188 -0.78 27.10 13.02
CA THR A 188 -0.05 26.37 11.99
C THR A 188 0.11 27.23 10.75
N HIS A 189 1.34 27.44 10.29
CA HIS A 189 1.61 27.99 8.96
C HIS A 189 2.09 26.88 8.03
N LEU A 190 1.36 26.68 6.95
CA LEU A 190 1.73 25.75 5.88
C LEU A 190 2.72 26.45 4.94
N THR A 191 3.93 25.92 4.84
CA THR A 191 4.87 26.27 3.77
C THR A 191 5.09 25.06 2.90
N LEU A 192 4.65 25.13 1.66
CA LEU A 192 4.98 24.12 0.64
C LEU A 192 6.32 24.50 0.03
N PRO A 193 7.34 23.64 0.10
CA PRO A 193 8.55 23.86 -0.69
C PRO A 193 8.20 23.72 -2.17
N THR A 194 8.37 24.79 -2.93
CA THR A 194 8.29 24.77 -4.38
C THR A 194 9.67 24.48 -4.93
N ASN A 195 9.90 23.27 -5.41
CA ASN A 195 11.01 22.92 -6.28
C ASN A 195 10.50 22.70 -7.70
#